data_406917b8066d364e0d5776694919746e
#
_entry.id   406917b8066d364e0d5776694919746e
#
_cell.length_a   1.000
_cell.length_b   1.000
_cell.length_c   1.000
_cell.angle_alpha   90.00
_cell.angle_beta   90.00
_cell.angle_gamma   90.00
#
_symmetry.space_group_name_H-M   'P 1'
#
loop_
_entity.id
_entity.type
_entity.pdbx_description
1 polymer ?
#
loop_
_entity_poly.entity_id
_entity_poly.type
_entity_poly.pdbx_seq_one_letter_code
_entity_poly.pdbx_strand_id
1 'polypeptide(L)'
;DDAAEIFPSGSRRDIKYGQPDPPSQILRTEVLDRLKGKNPPRWVVTCPEALAEKVADAGHISENSLTVAAGSRMNMSDLVKRLLELGFNTTEYVYEPGQFARRGSIVDVWSFAGELPYRIDFFDNEIDSIRVFNVETQLSERKIESASLLPPSVADTASGISLLEFVSEETVLFCQSPSFVTERVRAIAGETYSESASIAEEGDPEAMSKVVDPETFIRRMLGMKTVKFGPSEAGAVFTPDATMRFECSPQVLYHKNFSLIS
;
A
#
# COMPACT_ATOMS: atom_id res chain seq x y z
N ASP A 1 16.63 -4.11 9.62
CA ASP A 1 15.68 -5.22 9.50
C ASP A 1 15.26 -5.35 8.06
N ASP A 2 15.67 -6.45 7.40
CA ASP A 2 15.30 -6.78 6.01
C ASP A 2 13.90 -7.45 5.97
N ALA A 3 12.94 -6.93 6.70
CA ALA A 3 11.58 -7.44 6.69
C ALA A 3 10.93 -7.17 5.32
N ALA A 4 10.17 -8.15 4.82
CA ALA A 4 9.37 -7.97 3.63
C ALA A 4 8.10 -7.17 3.98
N GLU A 5 7.80 -6.16 3.16
CA GLU A 5 6.57 -5.39 3.27
C GLU A 5 5.43 -6.08 2.53
N ILE A 6 4.23 -6.04 3.09
CA ILE A 6 3.04 -6.58 2.45
C ILE A 6 2.26 -5.45 1.78
N PHE A 7 2.01 -5.57 0.48
CA PHE A 7 1.15 -4.67 -0.28
C PHE A 7 -0.14 -5.39 -0.66
N PRO A 8 -1.20 -5.27 0.16
CA PRO A 8 -2.46 -6.00 -0.05
C PRO A 8 -3.35 -5.33 -1.10
N SER A 9 -4.43 -6.03 -1.52
CA SER A 9 -5.55 -5.40 -2.19
C SER A 9 -6.24 -4.40 -1.25
N GLY A 10 -6.60 -3.23 -1.77
CA GLY A 10 -7.32 -2.19 -1.03
C GLY A 10 -8.80 -2.46 -0.85
N SER A 11 -9.32 -3.52 -1.49
CA SER A 11 -10.73 -3.89 -1.51
C SER A 11 -10.98 -5.22 -0.80
N ARG A 12 -12.12 -5.34 -0.12
CA ARG A 12 -12.54 -6.62 0.50
C ARG A 12 -13.05 -7.60 -0.54
N ARG A 13 -12.57 -8.85 -0.48
CA ARG A 13 -12.99 -9.95 -1.37
C ARG A 13 -14.39 -10.49 -1.07
N ASP A 14 -14.82 -10.46 0.19
CA ASP A 14 -15.99 -11.21 0.69
C ASP A 14 -17.32 -10.47 0.57
N ILE A 15 -17.30 -9.18 0.20
CA ILE A 15 -18.49 -8.35 0.17
C ILE A 15 -18.57 -7.78 -1.23
N LYS A 16 -18.67 -7.42 -2.07
CA LYS A 16 -18.54 -6.81 -3.40
C LYS A 16 -17.14 -6.28 -3.64
N TYR A 17 -16.55 -6.63 -4.77
CA TYR A 17 -15.35 -5.98 -5.27
C TYR A 17 -15.58 -4.46 -5.31
N GLY A 18 -14.65 -3.69 -4.74
CA GLY A 18 -14.72 -2.22 -4.70
C GLY A 18 -15.10 -1.60 -3.35
N GLN A 19 -15.50 -2.40 -2.35
CA GLN A 19 -15.64 -1.83 -1.00
C GLN A 19 -14.26 -1.64 -0.35
N PRO A 20 -13.91 -0.42 0.09
CA PRO A 20 -12.62 -0.15 0.69
C PRO A 20 -12.43 -0.93 1.98
N ASP A 21 -11.21 -1.46 2.17
CA ASP A 21 -10.74 -2.06 3.41
C ASP A 21 -9.75 -1.13 4.10
N PRO A 22 -10.18 -0.37 5.12
CA PRO A 22 -9.33 0.66 5.74
C PRO A 22 -7.97 0.16 6.21
N PRO A 23 -7.84 -1.01 6.89
CA PRO A 23 -6.54 -1.54 7.27
C PRO A 23 -5.62 -1.81 6.08
N SER A 24 -6.14 -2.39 5.00
CA SER A 24 -5.37 -2.64 3.79
C SER A 24 -4.94 -1.33 3.10
N GLN A 25 -5.78 -0.31 3.11
CA GLN A 25 -5.43 1.00 2.55
C GLN A 25 -4.30 1.68 3.32
N ILE A 26 -4.27 1.55 4.65
CA ILE A 26 -3.17 2.05 5.48
C ILE A 26 -1.86 1.36 5.09
N LEU A 27 -1.84 0.02 5.04
CA LEU A 27 -0.65 -0.75 4.65
C LEU A 27 -0.16 -0.37 3.24
N ARG A 28 -1.07 -0.22 2.28
CA ARG A 28 -0.74 0.23 0.92
C ARG A 28 -0.08 1.60 0.93
N THR A 29 -0.68 2.55 1.64
CA THR A 29 -0.19 3.93 1.72
C THR A 29 1.18 4.00 2.39
N GLU A 30 1.39 3.24 3.46
CA GLU A 30 2.67 3.14 4.14
C GLU A 30 3.77 2.58 3.22
N VAL A 31 3.49 1.49 2.50
CA VAL A 31 4.44 0.91 1.55
C VAL A 31 4.79 1.88 0.42
N LEU A 32 3.79 2.59 -0.13
CA LEU A 32 4.04 3.61 -1.18
C LEU A 32 4.88 4.77 -0.67
N ASP A 33 4.63 5.27 0.55
CA ASP A 33 5.43 6.33 1.16
C ASP A 33 6.88 5.88 1.39
N ARG A 34 7.09 4.65 1.85
CA ARG A 34 8.42 4.06 2.03
C ARG A 34 9.14 3.80 0.72
N LEU A 35 8.43 3.36 -0.33
CA LEU A 35 9.02 3.14 -1.67
C LEU A 35 9.58 4.42 -2.30
N LYS A 36 8.97 5.59 -2.05
CA LYS A 36 9.50 6.89 -2.51
C LYS A 36 10.58 7.47 -1.59
N GLY A 37 10.74 6.91 -0.39
CA GLY A 37 11.70 7.37 0.62
C GLY A 37 13.17 7.12 0.24
N LYS A 38 14.10 7.63 1.05
CA LYS A 38 15.55 7.44 0.84
C LYS A 38 16.01 6.01 1.03
N ASN A 39 15.29 5.22 1.85
CA ASN A 39 15.60 3.83 2.16
C ASN A 39 14.35 2.97 1.84
N PRO A 40 14.09 2.70 0.56
CA PRO A 40 12.92 1.91 0.16
C PRO A 40 13.03 0.48 0.69
N PRO A 41 11.89 -0.20 0.93
CA PRO A 41 11.88 -1.60 1.34
C PRO A 41 12.54 -2.46 0.26
N ARG A 42 13.39 -3.40 0.69
CA ARG A 42 14.09 -4.31 -0.22
C ARG A 42 13.15 -5.32 -0.87
N TRP A 43 12.14 -5.75 -0.13
CA TRP A 43 11.17 -6.76 -0.55
C TRP A 43 9.75 -6.25 -0.34
N VAL A 44 8.95 -6.37 -1.38
CA VAL A 44 7.50 -6.11 -1.33
C VAL A 44 6.78 -7.37 -1.83
N VAL A 45 5.90 -7.91 -0.99
CA VAL A 45 5.07 -9.07 -1.33
C VAL A 45 3.66 -8.56 -1.66
N THR A 46 3.15 -8.97 -2.81
CA THR A 46 1.84 -8.51 -3.29
C THR A 46 1.08 -9.65 -3.99
N CYS A 47 -0.15 -9.39 -4.39
CA CYS A 47 -1.02 -10.33 -5.10
C CYS A 47 -1.58 -9.71 -6.39
N PRO A 48 -2.08 -10.53 -7.34
CA PRO A 48 -2.63 -10.01 -8.60
C PRO A 48 -3.76 -9.01 -8.41
N GLU A 49 -4.58 -9.17 -7.39
CA GLU A 49 -5.68 -8.26 -7.05
C GLU A 49 -5.17 -6.86 -6.69
N ALA A 50 -4.12 -6.80 -5.88
CA ALA A 50 -3.49 -5.53 -5.52
C ALA A 50 -2.81 -4.86 -6.72
N LEU A 51 -2.25 -5.67 -7.64
CA LEU A 51 -1.64 -5.20 -8.88
C LEU A 51 -2.65 -4.69 -9.92
N ALA A 52 -3.88 -5.20 -9.87
CA ALA A 52 -4.97 -4.72 -10.72
C ALA A 52 -5.51 -3.35 -10.31
N GLU A 53 -5.27 -2.93 -9.07
CA GLU A 53 -5.69 -1.65 -8.54
C GLU A 53 -4.63 -0.57 -8.81
N LYS A 54 -5.07 0.61 -9.22
CA LYS A 54 -4.19 1.78 -9.32
C LYS A 54 -3.69 2.24 -7.96
N VAL A 55 -2.59 2.96 -7.97
CA VAL A 55 -2.00 3.64 -6.82
C VAL A 55 -1.80 5.11 -7.14
N ALA A 56 -1.84 5.98 -6.14
CA ALA A 56 -1.49 7.38 -6.33
C ALA A 56 -0.04 7.48 -6.80
N ASP A 57 0.24 8.36 -7.74
CA ASP A 57 1.61 8.59 -8.19
C ASP A 57 2.46 9.29 -7.10
N ALA A 58 3.79 9.23 -7.23
CA ALA A 58 4.71 9.77 -6.24
C ALA A 58 4.59 11.29 -6.08
N GLY A 59 4.24 12.01 -7.15
CA GLY A 59 4.00 13.45 -7.13
C GLY A 59 2.76 13.78 -6.29
N HIS A 60 1.65 13.12 -6.56
CA HIS A 60 0.41 13.28 -5.82
C HIS A 60 0.58 12.96 -4.32
N ILE A 61 1.29 11.89 -3.98
CA ILE A 61 1.62 11.57 -2.59
C ILE A 61 2.45 12.69 -1.95
N SER A 62 3.45 13.24 -2.66
CA SER A 62 4.33 14.29 -2.13
C SER A 62 3.62 15.62 -1.93
N GLU A 63 2.75 16.01 -2.85
CA GLU A 63 1.95 17.24 -2.76
C GLU A 63 0.92 17.18 -1.63
N ASN A 64 0.37 16.00 -1.38
CA ASN A 64 -0.64 15.76 -0.35
C ASN A 64 -0.07 15.17 0.94
N SER A 65 1.24 15.17 1.15
CA SER A 65 1.88 14.75 2.38
C SER A 65 2.41 15.93 3.17
N LEU A 66 2.41 15.80 4.49
CA LEU A 66 3.04 16.74 5.40
C LEU A 66 4.02 15.99 6.29
N THR A 67 5.31 16.26 6.14
CA THR A 67 6.32 15.70 7.06
C THR A 67 6.54 16.65 8.22
N VAL A 68 6.41 16.13 9.44
CA VAL A 68 6.73 16.82 10.69
C VAL A 68 7.94 16.19 11.34
N ALA A 69 8.83 16.98 11.94
CA ALA A 69 10.04 16.49 12.60
C ALA A 69 10.24 17.18 13.95
N ALA A 70 10.69 16.42 14.94
CA ALA A 70 11.06 16.96 16.24
C ALA A 70 12.20 17.99 16.08
N GLY A 71 12.13 19.09 16.83
CA GLY A 71 13.05 20.23 16.72
C GLY A 71 12.80 21.14 15.52
N SER A 72 11.79 20.86 14.69
CA SER A 72 11.46 21.74 13.55
C SER A 72 10.57 22.93 13.97
N ARG A 73 10.80 24.08 13.34
CA ARG A 73 9.95 25.27 13.53
C ARG A 73 8.64 25.12 12.77
N MET A 74 7.59 24.97 13.52
CA MET A 74 6.21 24.94 13.04
C MET A 74 5.30 25.33 14.21
N ASN A 75 4.40 26.27 14.02
CA ASN A 75 3.43 26.52 15.08
C ASN A 75 2.23 25.58 14.96
N MET A 76 1.60 25.32 16.08
CA MET A 76 0.46 24.39 16.17
C MET A 76 -0.71 24.81 15.27
N SER A 77 -0.98 26.11 15.14
CA SER A 77 -2.10 26.59 14.33
C SER A 77 -1.88 26.33 12.84
N ASP A 78 -0.64 26.39 12.37
CA ASP A 78 -0.29 26.07 10.98
C ASP A 78 -0.43 24.58 10.72
N LEU A 79 -0.01 23.73 11.67
CA LEU A 79 -0.24 22.29 11.57
C LEU A 79 -1.73 21.97 11.48
N VAL A 80 -2.53 22.49 12.40
CA VAL A 80 -4.00 22.27 12.43
C VAL A 80 -4.64 22.74 11.12
N LYS A 81 -4.27 23.92 10.63
CA LYS A 81 -4.77 24.44 9.36
C LYS A 81 -4.42 23.50 8.22
N ARG A 82 -3.19 23.04 8.16
CA ARG A 82 -2.73 22.13 7.10
C ARG A 82 -3.42 20.76 7.17
N LEU A 83 -3.68 20.22 8.36
CA LEU A 83 -4.44 19.00 8.53
C LEU A 83 -5.88 19.14 8.00
N LEU A 84 -6.54 20.26 8.26
CA LEU A 84 -7.87 20.55 7.72
C LEU A 84 -7.85 20.67 6.19
N GLU A 85 -6.87 21.36 5.61
CA GLU A 85 -6.68 21.47 4.16
C GLU A 85 -6.45 20.10 3.50
N LEU A 86 -5.77 19.18 4.18
CA LEU A 86 -5.54 17.82 3.76
C LEU A 86 -6.76 16.89 3.97
N GLY A 87 -7.85 17.37 4.56
CA GLY A 87 -9.08 16.62 4.74
C GLY A 87 -9.11 15.72 5.99
N PHE A 88 -8.24 15.96 6.97
CA PHE A 88 -8.34 15.31 8.27
C PHE A 88 -9.55 15.84 9.05
N ASN A 89 -10.23 14.94 9.76
CA ASN A 89 -11.40 15.27 10.57
C ASN A 89 -11.00 15.64 12.01
N THR A 90 -11.54 16.74 12.52
CA THR A 90 -11.34 17.13 13.93
C THR A 90 -12.22 16.29 14.86
N THR A 91 -11.64 15.73 15.92
CA THR A 91 -12.33 14.95 16.95
C THR A 91 -11.87 15.38 18.35
N GLU A 92 -12.56 14.92 19.38
CA GLU A 92 -12.13 15.12 20.78
C GLU A 92 -10.97 14.17 21.13
N TYR A 93 -11.03 12.93 20.64
CA TYR A 93 -10.00 11.90 20.75
C TYR A 93 -9.85 11.19 19.41
N VAL A 94 -8.62 10.78 19.09
CA VAL A 94 -8.31 10.04 17.85
C VAL A 94 -8.57 8.56 18.09
N TYR A 95 -9.44 7.97 17.25
CA TYR A 95 -9.79 6.54 17.27
C TYR A 95 -9.62 5.86 15.91
N GLU A 96 -9.57 6.64 14.84
CA GLU A 96 -9.52 6.13 13.46
C GLU A 96 -8.52 6.93 12.61
N PRO A 97 -7.92 6.33 11.58
CA PRO A 97 -7.11 7.04 10.60
C PRO A 97 -7.87 8.19 9.95
N GLY A 98 -7.17 9.29 9.68
CA GLY A 98 -7.76 10.51 9.12
C GLY A 98 -8.35 11.45 10.18
N GLN A 99 -8.26 11.12 11.46
CA GLN A 99 -8.68 11.98 12.56
C GLN A 99 -7.50 12.71 13.19
N PHE A 100 -7.78 13.89 13.74
CA PHE A 100 -6.87 14.59 14.63
C PHE A 100 -7.63 15.28 15.78
N ALA A 101 -6.93 15.45 16.91
CA ALA A 101 -7.44 16.11 18.11
C ALA A 101 -6.42 17.13 18.64
N ARG A 102 -6.88 18.31 19.03
CA ARG A 102 -6.03 19.33 19.66
C ARG A 102 -6.34 19.43 21.15
N ARG A 103 -5.32 19.28 22.00
CA ARG A 103 -5.44 19.38 23.47
C ARG A 103 -4.26 20.15 24.06
N GLY A 104 -4.50 21.40 24.47
CA GLY A 104 -3.44 22.26 25.01
C GLY A 104 -2.31 22.47 23.98
N SER A 105 -1.09 22.06 24.34
CA SER A 105 0.11 22.09 23.48
C SER A 105 0.26 20.85 22.59
N ILE A 106 -0.71 19.92 22.60
CA ILE A 106 -0.61 18.63 21.94
C ILE A 106 -1.56 18.57 20.75
N VAL A 107 -1.08 18.00 19.65
CA VAL A 107 -1.89 17.55 18.51
C VAL A 107 -1.71 16.04 18.38
N ASP A 108 -2.77 15.30 18.60
CA ASP A 108 -2.86 13.88 18.28
C ASP A 108 -3.39 13.74 16.85
N VAL A 109 -2.77 12.91 16.00
CA VAL A 109 -3.18 12.73 14.62
C VAL A 109 -2.92 11.28 14.18
N TRP A 110 -3.89 10.69 13.47
CA TRP A 110 -3.73 9.38 12.86
C TRP A 110 -3.65 9.52 11.34
N SER A 111 -2.44 9.37 10.83
CA SER A 111 -2.11 9.38 9.41
C SER A 111 -2.45 8.06 8.74
N PHE A 112 -2.76 8.08 7.44
CA PHE A 112 -2.81 6.87 6.61
C PHE A 112 -1.41 6.31 6.27
N ALA A 113 -0.33 6.94 6.77
CA ALA A 113 1.05 6.45 6.62
C ALA A 113 1.55 5.62 7.81
N GLY A 114 0.69 5.18 8.73
CA GLY A 114 1.12 4.41 9.87
C GLY A 114 0.00 3.68 10.59
N GLU A 115 0.34 2.51 11.16
CA GLU A 115 -0.60 1.66 11.90
C GLU A 115 -1.08 2.30 13.22
N LEU A 116 -0.31 3.21 13.80
CA LEU A 116 -0.60 3.86 15.07
C LEU A 116 -0.58 5.38 14.92
N PRO A 117 -1.38 6.11 15.73
CA PRO A 117 -1.40 7.56 15.70
C PRO A 117 -0.17 8.19 16.34
N TYR A 118 0.06 9.43 15.96
CA TYR A 118 1.14 10.27 16.45
C TYR A 118 0.63 11.30 17.42
N ARG A 119 1.39 11.52 18.51
CA ARG A 119 1.23 12.61 19.46
C ARG A 119 2.36 13.59 19.25
N ILE A 120 2.03 14.79 18.80
CA ILE A 120 2.96 15.88 18.49
C ILE A 120 2.83 16.90 19.59
N ASP A 121 3.88 17.09 20.36
CA ASP A 121 3.95 18.04 21.48
C ASP A 121 4.67 19.31 21.01
N PHE A 122 4.11 20.45 21.32
CA PHE A 122 4.60 21.77 20.92
C PHE A 122 5.13 22.54 22.11
N PHE A 123 6.27 23.18 21.92
CA PHE A 123 6.77 24.20 22.82
C PHE A 123 6.96 25.50 22.04
N ASP A 124 6.15 26.50 22.34
CA ASP A 124 6.06 27.76 21.59
C ASP A 124 5.79 27.52 20.09
N ASN A 125 6.73 27.85 19.20
CA ASN A 125 6.65 27.68 17.76
C ASN A 125 7.56 26.55 17.23
N GLU A 126 7.76 25.53 18.03
CA GLU A 126 8.63 24.39 17.71
C GLU A 126 7.95 23.09 18.10
N ILE A 127 8.19 22.03 17.33
CA ILE A 127 7.78 20.67 17.68
C ILE A 127 8.81 20.13 18.66
N ASP A 128 8.44 20.04 19.95
CA ASP A 128 9.33 19.51 21.00
C ASP A 128 9.56 18.02 20.86
N SER A 129 8.51 17.27 20.64
CA SER A 129 8.61 15.83 20.48
C SER A 129 7.48 15.22 19.68
N ILE A 130 7.76 14.09 19.04
CA ILE A 130 6.77 13.26 18.36
C ILE A 130 6.82 11.87 18.96
N ARG A 131 5.64 11.32 19.31
CA ARG A 131 5.52 9.98 19.90
C ARG A 131 4.43 9.20 19.19
N VAL A 132 4.63 7.92 19.06
CA VAL A 132 3.56 6.98 18.74
C VAL A 132 2.80 6.65 20.01
N PHE A 133 1.48 6.55 19.94
CA PHE A 133 0.66 6.21 21.10
C PHE A 133 -0.40 5.16 20.77
N ASN A 134 -0.81 4.43 21.78
CA ASN A 134 -1.85 3.42 21.67
C ASN A 134 -3.23 4.06 21.87
N VAL A 135 -4.17 3.77 20.96
CA VAL A 135 -5.54 4.38 20.95
C VAL A 135 -6.40 3.93 22.12
N GLU A 136 -6.27 2.67 22.55
CA GLU A 136 -7.08 2.11 23.61
C GLU A 136 -6.66 2.66 24.98
N THR A 137 -5.35 2.70 25.23
CA THR A 137 -4.80 3.14 26.52
C THR A 137 -4.51 4.63 26.57
N GLN A 138 -4.44 5.31 25.42
CA GLN A 138 -4.03 6.71 25.26
C GLN A 138 -2.59 7.00 25.76
N LEU A 139 -1.79 5.95 25.97
CA LEU A 139 -0.41 6.06 26.45
C LEU A 139 0.57 6.10 25.30
N SER A 140 1.60 6.94 25.41
CA SER A 140 2.70 7.00 24.46
C SER A 140 3.60 5.77 24.59
N GLU A 141 3.95 5.14 23.46
CA GLU A 141 4.77 3.93 23.42
C GLU A 141 6.24 4.23 23.14
N ARG A 142 6.51 5.04 22.12
CA ARG A 142 7.89 5.37 21.72
C ARG A 142 8.00 6.76 21.12
N LYS A 143 9.16 7.37 21.26
CA LYS A 143 9.53 8.60 20.54
C LYS A 143 10.04 8.25 19.15
N ILE A 144 9.74 9.15 18.19
CA ILE A 144 10.25 9.12 16.83
C ILE A 144 10.77 10.49 16.44
N GLU A 145 11.67 10.55 15.46
CA GLU A 145 12.28 11.80 15.01
C GLU A 145 11.40 12.56 14.03
N SER A 146 10.65 11.85 13.20
CA SER A 146 9.76 12.44 12.20
C SER A 146 8.56 11.54 11.92
N ALA A 147 7.49 12.13 11.42
CA ALA A 147 6.29 11.44 10.96
C ALA A 147 5.81 12.02 9.63
N SER A 148 5.30 11.15 8.77
CA SER A 148 4.61 11.52 7.53
C SER A 148 3.09 11.52 7.77
N LEU A 149 2.44 12.62 7.51
CA LEU A 149 0.99 12.79 7.67
C LEU A 149 0.35 12.76 6.29
N LEU A 150 -0.25 11.62 5.96
CA LEU A 150 -0.93 11.37 4.70
C LEU A 150 -2.45 11.33 4.91
N PRO A 151 -3.22 12.06 4.12
CA PRO A 151 -4.67 12.12 4.21
C PRO A 151 -5.35 10.91 3.57
N PRO A 152 -6.67 10.74 3.82
CA PRO A 152 -7.49 9.72 3.14
C PRO A 152 -7.48 9.84 1.62
N SER A 153 -7.40 11.06 1.08
CA SER A 153 -7.43 11.34 -0.35
C SER A 153 -6.27 10.72 -1.15
N VAL A 154 -5.16 10.37 -0.50
CA VAL A 154 -4.05 9.64 -1.15
C VAL A 154 -4.47 8.20 -1.50
N ALA A 155 -5.49 7.66 -0.83
CA ALA A 155 -6.07 6.37 -1.18
C ALA A 155 -7.03 6.45 -2.39
N ASP A 156 -7.46 7.66 -2.80
CA ASP A 156 -8.26 7.85 -4.00
C ASP A 156 -7.37 7.79 -5.25
N THR A 157 -7.57 6.75 -6.05
CA THR A 157 -6.67 6.36 -7.15
C THR A 157 -7.28 6.59 -8.53
N ALA A 158 -8.36 7.38 -8.65
CA ALA A 158 -9.02 7.63 -9.92
C ALA A 158 -8.06 8.10 -11.03
N SER A 159 -7.11 8.98 -10.69
CA SER A 159 -6.03 9.44 -11.57
C SER A 159 -4.70 8.69 -11.38
N GLY A 160 -4.72 7.56 -10.70
CA GLY A 160 -3.52 6.83 -10.31
C GLY A 160 -2.87 6.03 -11.44
N ILE A 161 -1.72 5.46 -11.13
CA ILE A 161 -0.89 4.64 -12.01
C ILE A 161 -0.84 3.19 -11.52
N SER A 162 -0.30 2.27 -12.31
CA SER A 162 0.00 0.91 -11.86
C SER A 162 1.14 0.91 -10.82
N LEU A 163 1.09 -0.02 -9.86
CA LEU A 163 2.23 -0.24 -8.95
C LEU A 163 3.52 -0.54 -9.72
N LEU A 164 3.44 -1.21 -10.87
CA LEU A 164 4.60 -1.50 -11.71
C LEU A 164 5.20 -0.24 -12.38
N GLU A 165 4.40 0.82 -12.54
CA GLU A 165 4.89 2.13 -13.00
C GLU A 165 5.43 2.96 -11.83
N PHE A 166 4.91 2.73 -10.62
CA PHE A 166 5.36 3.43 -9.41
C PHE A 166 6.75 2.99 -8.96
N VAL A 167 7.07 1.69 -9.07
CA VAL A 167 8.38 1.16 -8.65
C VAL A 167 9.48 1.50 -9.65
N SER A 168 10.73 1.49 -9.17
CA SER A 168 11.92 1.75 -9.98
C SER A 168 12.05 0.74 -11.13
N GLU A 169 12.65 1.17 -12.24
CA GLU A 169 13.03 0.30 -13.38
C GLU A 169 14.06 -0.78 -13.02
N GLU A 170 14.81 -0.58 -11.92
CA GLU A 170 15.74 -1.56 -11.37
C GLU A 170 15.03 -2.71 -10.61
N THR A 171 13.72 -2.58 -10.37
CA THR A 171 12.94 -3.57 -9.63
C THR A 171 12.90 -4.90 -10.38
N VAL A 172 13.12 -6.00 -9.65
CA VAL A 172 13.05 -7.36 -10.15
C VAL A 172 11.76 -8.01 -9.65
N LEU A 173 10.97 -8.57 -10.57
CA LEU A 173 9.77 -9.32 -10.25
C LEU A 173 10.13 -10.78 -9.95
N PHE A 174 9.69 -11.30 -8.82
CA PHE A 174 9.75 -12.72 -8.49
C PHE A 174 8.35 -13.31 -8.57
N CYS A 175 8.10 -14.23 -9.48
CA CYS A 175 6.76 -14.69 -9.78
C CYS A 175 6.77 -16.19 -10.15
N GLN A 176 5.83 -16.95 -9.57
CA GLN A 176 5.69 -18.37 -9.91
C GLN A 176 5.03 -18.55 -11.29
N SER A 177 3.98 -17.80 -11.57
CA SER A 177 3.21 -17.89 -12.81
C SER A 177 2.88 -16.48 -13.33
N PRO A 178 3.71 -15.91 -14.19
CA PRO A 178 3.41 -14.64 -14.87
C PRO A 178 2.09 -14.69 -15.65
N SER A 179 1.80 -15.83 -16.31
CA SER A 179 0.56 -16.01 -17.06
C SER A 179 -0.68 -15.88 -16.16
N PHE A 180 -0.65 -16.52 -14.98
CA PHE A 180 -1.71 -16.39 -14.01
C PHE A 180 -1.92 -14.95 -13.54
N VAL A 181 -0.83 -14.20 -13.28
CA VAL A 181 -0.93 -12.79 -12.87
C VAL A 181 -1.61 -11.96 -13.96
N THR A 182 -1.19 -12.11 -15.21
CA THR A 182 -1.77 -11.34 -16.32
C THR A 182 -3.22 -11.70 -16.61
N GLU A 183 -3.58 -12.99 -16.56
CA GLU A 183 -4.96 -13.45 -16.71
C GLU A 183 -5.85 -12.94 -15.58
N ARG A 184 -5.36 -12.97 -14.35
CA ARG A 184 -6.12 -12.50 -13.19
C ARG A 184 -6.36 -10.99 -13.22
N VAL A 185 -5.36 -10.20 -13.61
CA VAL A 185 -5.51 -8.74 -13.80
C VAL A 185 -6.56 -8.44 -14.90
N ARG A 186 -6.53 -9.17 -16.03
CA ARG A 186 -7.56 -9.03 -17.08
C ARG A 186 -8.96 -9.39 -16.57
N ALA A 187 -9.09 -10.47 -15.81
CA ALA A 187 -10.37 -10.90 -15.26
C ALA A 187 -10.95 -9.84 -14.32
N ILE A 188 -10.15 -9.29 -13.41
CA ILE A 188 -10.58 -8.26 -12.47
C ILE A 188 -11.03 -6.99 -13.22
N ALA A 189 -10.27 -6.53 -14.20
CA ALA A 189 -10.66 -5.39 -15.00
C ALA A 189 -11.97 -5.66 -15.75
N GLY A 190 -12.13 -6.85 -16.35
CA GLY A 190 -13.35 -7.26 -17.04
C GLY A 190 -14.56 -7.36 -16.11
N GLU A 191 -14.41 -7.90 -14.90
CA GLU A 191 -15.44 -7.95 -13.86
C GLU A 191 -15.88 -6.53 -13.47
N THR A 192 -14.94 -5.64 -13.18
CA THR A 192 -15.23 -4.24 -12.83
C THR A 192 -15.95 -3.51 -13.96
N TYR A 193 -15.54 -3.68 -15.21
CA TYR A 193 -16.23 -3.09 -16.37
C TYR A 193 -17.65 -3.62 -16.53
N SER A 194 -17.87 -4.93 -16.31
CA SER A 194 -19.18 -5.56 -16.45
C SER A 194 -20.15 -5.14 -15.34
N GLU A 195 -19.69 -5.05 -14.10
CA GLU A 195 -20.49 -4.58 -12.97
C GLU A 195 -20.86 -3.10 -13.13
N SER A 196 -19.92 -2.24 -13.52
CA SER A 196 -20.17 -0.84 -13.78
C SER A 196 -21.22 -0.63 -14.88
N ALA A 197 -21.17 -1.43 -15.93
CA ALA A 197 -22.16 -1.38 -17.03
C ALA A 197 -23.55 -1.88 -16.61
N SER A 198 -23.65 -2.73 -15.58
CA SER A 198 -24.93 -3.30 -15.12
C SER A 198 -25.66 -2.42 -14.09
N ILE A 199 -24.96 -1.52 -13.40
CA ILE A 199 -25.51 -0.70 -12.31
C ILE A 199 -26.03 0.65 -12.81
N ALA A 200 -25.54 1.13 -13.94
CA ALA A 200 -25.99 2.38 -14.56
C ALA A 200 -26.24 2.17 -16.05
N GLU A 201 -27.23 2.87 -16.62
CA GLU A 201 -27.35 3.02 -18.08
C GLU A 201 -26.13 3.69 -18.72
N GLU A 202 -25.27 4.30 -17.88
CA GLU A 202 -23.89 4.73 -18.12
C GLU A 202 -23.06 4.17 -16.98
N GLY A 203 -22.14 3.22 -17.26
CA GLY A 203 -21.30 2.55 -16.26
C GLY A 203 -20.66 3.54 -15.27
N ASP A 204 -20.40 3.10 -14.03
CA ASP A 204 -19.78 3.95 -13.02
C ASP A 204 -18.33 4.30 -13.43
N PRO A 205 -18.10 5.54 -13.95
CA PRO A 205 -16.77 5.94 -14.44
C PRO A 205 -15.72 5.95 -13.32
N GLU A 206 -16.15 6.13 -12.07
CA GLU A 206 -15.27 6.20 -10.92
C GLU A 206 -14.71 4.82 -10.54
N ALA A 207 -15.54 3.77 -10.56
CA ALA A 207 -15.07 2.40 -10.32
C ALA A 207 -14.09 1.95 -11.41
N MET A 208 -14.38 2.22 -12.68
CA MET A 208 -13.50 1.93 -13.82
C MET A 208 -12.18 2.68 -13.75
N SER A 209 -12.17 3.88 -13.18
CA SER A 209 -10.96 4.69 -13.07
C SER A 209 -9.94 4.15 -12.06
N LYS A 210 -10.38 3.29 -11.12
CA LYS A 210 -9.53 2.74 -10.04
C LYS A 210 -8.76 1.47 -10.43
N VAL A 211 -9.05 0.88 -11.58
CA VAL A 211 -8.40 -0.34 -12.08
C VAL A 211 -7.42 -0.01 -13.19
N VAL A 212 -6.31 -0.73 -13.24
CA VAL A 212 -5.29 -0.56 -14.28
C VAL A 212 -5.83 -1.01 -15.64
N ASP A 213 -5.34 -0.39 -16.73
CA ASP A 213 -5.53 -0.93 -18.07
C ASP A 213 -4.70 -2.21 -18.24
N PRO A 214 -5.32 -3.38 -18.49
CA PRO A 214 -4.62 -4.65 -18.53
C PRO A 214 -3.51 -4.73 -19.58
N GLU A 215 -3.69 -4.12 -20.72
CA GLU A 215 -2.70 -4.19 -21.80
C GLU A 215 -1.47 -3.32 -21.49
N THR A 216 -1.67 -2.16 -20.88
CA THR A 216 -0.59 -1.30 -20.38
C THR A 216 0.16 -1.98 -19.24
N PHE A 217 -0.55 -2.60 -18.29
CA PHE A 217 0.03 -3.37 -17.20
C PHE A 217 0.93 -4.51 -17.72
N ILE A 218 0.41 -5.33 -18.66
CA ILE A 218 1.14 -6.46 -19.23
C ILE A 218 2.37 -5.98 -19.99
N ARG A 219 2.27 -4.92 -20.77
CA ARG A 219 3.41 -4.33 -21.48
C ARG A 219 4.49 -3.87 -20.51
N ARG A 220 4.11 -3.24 -19.42
CA ARG A 220 5.06 -2.82 -18.38
C ARG A 220 5.71 -4.03 -17.69
N MET A 221 4.93 -5.03 -17.31
CA MET A 221 5.41 -6.26 -16.71
C MET A 221 6.41 -7.01 -17.61
N LEU A 222 6.13 -7.10 -18.91
CA LEU A 222 7.01 -7.71 -19.90
C LEU A 222 8.36 -6.99 -20.06
N GLY A 223 8.40 -5.69 -19.81
CA GLY A 223 9.60 -4.86 -19.85
C GLY A 223 10.47 -4.95 -18.59
N MET A 224 9.99 -5.57 -17.50
CA MET A 224 10.72 -5.66 -16.25
C MET A 224 11.60 -6.91 -16.17
N LYS A 225 12.71 -6.81 -15.42
CA LYS A 225 13.53 -7.99 -15.06
C LYS A 225 12.66 -8.95 -14.23
N THR A 226 12.49 -10.18 -14.71
CA THR A 226 11.61 -11.15 -14.06
C THR A 226 12.33 -12.46 -13.77
N VAL A 227 12.22 -12.94 -12.54
CA VAL A 227 12.64 -14.28 -12.13
C VAL A 227 11.39 -15.13 -11.94
N LYS A 228 11.18 -16.08 -12.86
CA LYS A 228 10.15 -17.11 -12.74
C LYS A 228 10.72 -18.30 -12.00
N PHE A 229 9.98 -18.82 -11.03
CA PHE A 229 10.35 -20.05 -10.32
C PHE A 229 9.22 -21.07 -10.38
N GLY A 230 9.55 -22.36 -10.17
CA GLY A 230 8.61 -23.46 -10.24
C GLY A 230 8.56 -24.15 -11.60
N PRO A 231 7.54 -24.97 -11.90
CA PRO A 231 7.47 -25.76 -13.12
C PRO A 231 7.33 -24.89 -14.37
N SER A 232 7.73 -25.44 -15.50
CA SER A 232 7.47 -24.81 -16.81
C SER A 232 5.99 -24.75 -17.10
N GLU A 233 5.51 -23.61 -17.61
CA GLU A 233 4.13 -23.42 -18.06
C GLU A 233 4.07 -23.59 -19.59
N ALA A 234 3.09 -24.35 -20.06
CA ALA A 234 2.77 -24.40 -21.49
C ALA A 234 2.12 -23.07 -21.89
N GLY A 235 2.58 -22.46 -23.01
CA GLY A 235 2.04 -21.18 -23.48
C GLY A 235 2.50 -19.97 -22.66
N ALA A 236 3.69 -20.04 -22.05
CA ALA A 236 4.23 -18.94 -21.26
C ALA A 236 4.29 -17.62 -22.03
N VAL A 237 3.81 -16.56 -21.39
CA VAL A 237 3.85 -15.18 -21.93
C VAL A 237 5.29 -14.67 -22.05
N PHE A 238 6.24 -15.31 -21.34
CA PHE A 238 7.64 -14.94 -21.28
C PHE A 238 8.53 -16.01 -21.90
N THR A 239 9.47 -15.59 -22.75
CA THR A 239 10.59 -16.42 -23.16
C THR A 239 11.77 -16.12 -22.25
N PRO A 240 12.29 -17.09 -21.46
CA PRO A 240 13.41 -16.82 -20.57
C PRO A 240 14.72 -16.65 -21.31
N ASP A 241 15.54 -15.67 -20.94
CA ASP A 241 16.91 -15.50 -21.45
C ASP A 241 17.85 -16.59 -20.93
N ALA A 242 17.60 -17.08 -19.72
CA ALA A 242 18.35 -18.16 -19.08
C ALA A 242 17.46 -19.04 -18.21
N THR A 243 17.77 -20.31 -18.11
CA THR A 243 17.05 -21.29 -17.30
C THR A 243 18.04 -22.06 -16.42
N MET A 244 17.77 -22.06 -15.10
CA MET A 244 18.48 -22.91 -14.15
C MET A 244 17.56 -24.04 -13.71
N ARG A 245 18.05 -25.29 -13.74
CA ARG A 245 17.33 -26.45 -13.23
C ARG A 245 17.97 -26.91 -11.93
N PHE A 246 17.12 -27.14 -10.94
CA PHE A 246 17.50 -27.75 -9.68
C PHE A 246 16.91 -29.15 -9.61
N GLU A 247 17.74 -30.15 -9.36
CA GLU A 247 17.27 -31.51 -9.08
C GLU A 247 16.75 -31.56 -7.66
N CYS A 248 15.42 -31.49 -7.50
CA CYS A 248 14.74 -31.54 -6.22
C CYS A 248 13.83 -32.76 -6.20
N SER A 249 13.94 -33.56 -5.14
CA SER A 249 12.96 -34.59 -4.85
C SER A 249 11.85 -34.02 -3.97
N PRO A 250 10.57 -34.35 -4.23
CA PRO A 250 9.50 -33.93 -3.34
C PRO A 250 9.72 -34.52 -1.95
N GLN A 251 9.43 -33.72 -0.93
CA GLN A 251 9.50 -34.21 0.45
C GLN A 251 8.50 -35.35 0.64
N VAL A 252 8.97 -36.46 1.22
CA VAL A 252 8.10 -37.61 1.55
C VAL A 252 7.06 -37.19 2.58
N LEU A 253 5.78 -37.35 2.25
CA LEU A 253 4.68 -37.09 3.18
C LEU A 253 4.52 -38.27 4.11
N TYR A 254 4.97 -38.14 5.33
CA TYR A 254 4.95 -39.25 6.32
C TYR A 254 3.56 -39.50 6.94
N HIS A 255 2.54 -38.70 6.69
CA HIS A 255 1.16 -38.85 7.17
C HIS A 255 1.07 -39.31 8.64
N LYS A 256 1.92 -38.80 9.53
CA LYS A 256 2.09 -39.21 10.92
C LYS A 256 2.61 -40.64 11.10
N ASN A 257 3.12 -41.31 10.10
CA ASN A 257 3.75 -42.61 10.19
C ASN A 257 5.25 -42.43 10.48
N PHE A 258 5.59 -42.41 11.75
CA PHE A 258 6.95 -42.19 12.25
C PHE A 258 7.90 -43.37 11.94
N SER A 259 7.40 -44.55 11.58
CA SER A 259 8.23 -45.70 11.18
C SER A 259 8.89 -45.56 9.81
N LEU A 260 8.53 -44.54 9.04
CA LEU A 260 9.13 -44.23 7.75
C LEU A 260 10.29 -43.21 7.84
N ILE A 261 10.65 -42.77 9.05
CA ILE A 261 11.71 -41.77 9.29
C ILE A 261 13.05 -42.46 9.63
N SER A 262 13.11 -43.76 9.75
CA SER A 262 14.33 -44.52 10.05
C SER A 262 15.17 -44.80 8.79
#